data_d8781d0b9bfb78c905e7848e514d9b6f
#
_entry.id   d8781d0b9bfb78c905e7848e514d9b6f
#
_cell.length_a   1.000
_cell.length_b   1.000
_cell.length_c   1.000
_cell.angle_alpha   90.00
_cell.angle_beta   90.00
_cell.angle_gamma   90.00
#
_symmetry.space_group_name_H-M   'P 1'
#
loop_
_entity.id
_entity.type
_entity.pdbx_description
1 polymer ?
#
loop_
_entity_poly.entity_id
_entity_poly.type
_entity_poly.pdbx_seq_one_letter_code
_entity_poly.pdbx_strand_id
1 'polypeptide(L)'
;MEKILTIDGRQVKFKSTGAFLLRYKAQFKRDALQDLLKLEGAVDKKNQIKDIDALDLEVLYNMVWTLAKVADPSIPPPMEWLDEFSAFPIMEILPEVIDMITGCLTSTVKSKKK
;
A
#
# COMPACT_ATOMS: atom_id res chain seq x y z
N MET A 1 0.60 10.84 -4.79
CA MET A 1 0.74 9.96 -5.97
C MET A 1 -0.54 9.16 -6.16
N GLU A 2 -0.97 9.05 -7.39
CA GLU A 2 -2.17 8.28 -7.73
C GLU A 2 -1.82 7.27 -8.79
N LYS A 3 -2.42 6.09 -8.68
CA LYS A 3 -2.27 5.05 -9.68
C LYS A 3 -3.59 4.34 -9.90
N ILE A 4 -3.79 3.86 -11.11
CA ILE A 4 -4.94 3.01 -11.42
C ILE A 4 -4.39 1.67 -11.84
N LEU A 5 -4.79 0.62 -11.14
CA LEU A 5 -4.36 -0.74 -11.47
C LEU A 5 -5.59 -1.54 -11.89
N THR A 6 -5.39 -2.40 -12.88
CA THR A 6 -6.46 -3.31 -13.28
C THR A 6 -6.33 -4.57 -12.44
N ILE A 7 -7.34 -4.82 -11.62
CA ILE A 7 -7.36 -5.96 -10.72
C ILE A 7 -8.65 -6.72 -11.01
N ASP A 8 -8.51 -7.98 -11.43
CA ASP A 8 -9.67 -8.83 -11.70
C ASP A 8 -10.63 -8.17 -12.70
N GLY A 9 -10.06 -7.54 -13.72
CA GLY A 9 -10.86 -6.88 -14.77
C GLY A 9 -11.45 -5.54 -14.38
N ARG A 10 -11.20 -5.07 -13.15
CA ARG A 10 -11.69 -3.77 -12.66
C ARG A 10 -10.55 -2.78 -12.59
N GLN A 11 -10.86 -1.54 -12.88
CA GLN A 11 -9.89 -0.46 -12.64
C GLN A 11 -10.06 0.03 -11.22
N VAL A 12 -9.01 -0.09 -10.44
CA VAL A 12 -9.02 0.29 -9.04
C VAL A 12 -8.05 1.45 -8.84
N LYS A 13 -8.53 2.51 -8.23
CA LYS A 13 -7.70 3.68 -7.95
C LYS A 13 -7.04 3.56 -6.60
N PHE A 14 -5.80 4.01 -6.54
CA PHE A 14 -5.02 4.08 -5.30
C PHE A 14 -4.43 5.47 -5.19
N LYS A 15 -4.36 5.98 -3.98
CA LYS A 15 -3.80 7.30 -3.75
C LYS A 15 -3.00 7.31 -2.46
N SER A 16 -1.78 7.84 -2.52
CA SER A 16 -0.97 8.06 -1.33
C SER A 16 -0.89 9.55 -1.04
N THR A 17 -0.95 9.91 0.23
CA THR A 17 -0.86 11.29 0.69
C THR A 17 0.02 11.36 1.92
N GLY A 18 0.34 12.58 2.36
CA GLY A 18 1.11 12.77 3.57
C GLY A 18 0.42 12.26 4.82
N ALA A 19 -0.88 11.99 4.76
CA ALA A 19 -1.62 11.49 5.91
C ALA A 19 -1.65 9.96 5.98
N PHE A 20 -0.98 9.28 5.07
CA PHE A 20 -1.05 7.81 4.99
C PHE A 20 -0.74 7.13 6.32
N LEU A 21 0.34 7.54 6.97
CA LEU A 21 0.76 6.90 8.22
C LEU A 21 -0.31 7.02 9.30
N LEU A 22 -0.92 8.21 9.41
CA LEU A 22 -1.96 8.43 10.41
C LEU A 22 -3.25 7.70 10.07
N ARG A 23 -3.61 7.65 8.79
CA ARG A 23 -4.82 6.92 8.37
C ARG A 23 -4.67 5.44 8.66
N TYR A 24 -3.50 4.89 8.37
CA TYR A 24 -3.21 3.49 8.63
C TYR A 24 -3.31 3.19 10.12
N LYS A 25 -2.69 4.03 10.94
CA LYS A 25 -2.72 3.87 12.40
C LYS A 25 -4.14 3.95 12.94
N ALA A 26 -4.91 4.91 12.45
CA ALA A 26 -6.28 5.09 12.93
C ALA A 26 -7.14 3.88 12.61
N GLN A 27 -6.95 3.27 11.44
CA GLN A 27 -7.76 2.14 11.01
C GLN A 27 -7.32 0.82 11.64
N PHE A 28 -6.02 0.57 11.68
CA PHE A 28 -5.51 -0.76 12.05
C PHE A 28 -4.80 -0.80 13.40
N LYS A 29 -4.60 0.35 14.03
CA LYS A 29 -3.90 0.44 15.33
C LYS A 29 -2.48 -0.09 15.23
N ARG A 30 -1.86 0.05 14.07
CA ARG A 30 -0.51 -0.42 13.79
C ARG A 30 0.34 0.73 13.27
N ASP A 31 1.65 0.59 13.45
CA ASP A 31 2.62 1.56 12.95
C ASP A 31 2.94 1.23 11.50
N ALA A 32 2.51 2.09 10.58
CA ALA A 32 2.69 1.85 9.16
C ALA A 32 4.17 1.80 8.76
N LEU A 33 5.01 2.58 9.42
CA LEU A 33 6.44 2.59 9.09
C LEU A 33 7.09 1.25 9.41
N GLN A 34 6.79 0.70 10.59
CA GLN A 34 7.30 -0.62 10.96
C GLN A 34 6.76 -1.70 10.03
N ASP A 35 5.49 -1.61 9.67
CA ASP A 35 4.88 -2.57 8.77
C ASP A 35 5.50 -2.48 7.37
N LEU A 36 5.81 -1.26 6.89
CA LEU A 36 6.48 -1.09 5.62
C LEU A 36 7.85 -1.76 5.62
N LEU A 37 8.60 -1.61 6.72
CA LEU A 37 9.91 -2.24 6.83
C LEU A 37 9.80 -3.76 6.73
N LYS A 38 8.74 -4.34 7.28
CA LYS A 38 8.52 -5.76 7.14
C LYS A 38 8.30 -6.16 5.68
N LEU A 39 7.53 -5.38 4.95
CA LEU A 39 7.33 -5.67 3.52
C LEU A 39 8.62 -5.52 2.74
N GLU A 40 9.40 -4.47 3.02
CA GLU A 40 10.65 -4.26 2.31
C GLU A 40 11.65 -5.37 2.58
N GLY A 41 11.59 -5.97 3.75
CA GLY A 41 12.46 -7.10 4.08
C GLY A 41 12.16 -8.35 3.26
N ALA A 42 10.98 -8.44 2.68
CA ALA A 42 10.58 -9.59 1.89
C ALA A 42 10.80 -9.42 0.39
N VAL A 43 11.28 -8.26 -0.04
CA VAL A 43 11.44 -7.96 -1.47
C VAL A 43 12.86 -7.57 -1.80
N ASP A 44 13.20 -7.66 -3.10
CA ASP A 44 14.50 -7.25 -3.60
C ASP A 44 14.48 -5.78 -4.03
N LYS A 45 15.54 -5.34 -4.69
CA LYS A 45 15.69 -3.95 -5.11
C LYS A 45 14.61 -3.50 -6.08
N LYS A 46 13.98 -4.44 -6.77
CA LYS A 46 12.92 -4.14 -7.72
C LYS A 46 11.54 -4.33 -7.11
N ASN A 47 11.48 -4.50 -5.79
CA ASN A 47 10.26 -4.75 -5.04
C ASN A 47 9.55 -6.04 -5.46
N GLN A 48 10.34 -7.01 -5.95
CA GLN A 48 9.84 -8.34 -6.24
C GLN A 48 10.07 -9.23 -5.02
N ILE A 49 9.15 -10.16 -4.78
CA ILE A 49 9.26 -11.02 -3.61
C ILE A 49 10.51 -11.90 -3.73
N LYS A 50 11.40 -11.79 -2.74
CA LYS A 50 12.59 -12.62 -2.67
C LYS A 50 12.52 -13.64 -1.54
N ASP A 51 11.70 -13.39 -0.54
CA ASP A 51 11.56 -14.25 0.62
C ASP A 51 10.09 -14.33 0.99
N ILE A 52 9.42 -15.34 0.46
CA ILE A 52 7.98 -15.48 0.66
C ILE A 52 7.64 -15.77 2.12
N ASP A 53 8.55 -16.37 2.85
CA ASP A 53 8.31 -16.66 4.27
C ASP A 53 8.33 -15.40 5.12
N ALA A 54 9.03 -14.38 4.65
CA ALA A 54 9.09 -13.09 5.36
C ALA A 54 7.94 -12.16 4.99
N LEU A 55 7.14 -12.52 3.99
CA LEU A 55 6.05 -11.67 3.52
C LEU A 55 4.86 -11.76 4.46
N ASP A 56 4.48 -10.62 5.03
CA ASP A 56 3.31 -10.52 5.90
C ASP A 56 2.13 -10.07 5.05
N LEU A 57 1.25 -11.00 4.72
CA LEU A 57 0.10 -10.73 3.86
C LEU A 57 -0.89 -9.77 4.49
N GLU A 58 -1.06 -9.87 5.81
CA GLU A 58 -1.98 -8.96 6.49
C GLU A 58 -1.53 -7.52 6.32
N VAL A 59 -0.24 -7.28 6.48
CA VAL A 59 0.32 -5.94 6.29
C VAL A 59 0.07 -5.46 4.86
N LEU A 60 0.32 -6.34 3.89
CA LEU A 60 0.11 -5.98 2.49
C LEU A 60 -1.34 -5.59 2.22
N TYR A 61 -2.28 -6.42 2.64
CA TYR A 61 -3.70 -6.14 2.42
C TYR A 61 -4.14 -4.86 3.13
N ASN A 62 -3.64 -4.63 4.34
CA ASN A 62 -3.97 -3.41 5.08
C ASN A 62 -3.50 -2.17 4.33
N MET A 63 -2.30 -2.21 3.79
CA MET A 63 -1.74 -1.07 3.06
C MET A 63 -2.47 -0.83 1.74
N VAL A 64 -2.77 -1.90 1.01
CA VAL A 64 -3.51 -1.80 -0.24
C VAL A 64 -4.87 -1.16 0.01
N TRP A 65 -5.58 -1.65 1.04
CA TRP A 65 -6.90 -1.11 1.36
C TRP A 65 -6.83 0.37 1.73
N THR A 66 -5.82 0.76 2.52
CA THR A 66 -5.69 2.16 2.94
C THR A 66 -5.53 3.08 1.74
N LEU A 67 -4.67 2.69 0.79
CA LEU A 67 -4.47 3.48 -0.42
C LEU A 67 -5.75 3.56 -1.25
N ALA A 68 -6.49 2.47 -1.34
CA ALA A 68 -7.74 2.45 -2.07
C ALA A 68 -8.79 3.32 -1.38
N LYS A 69 -8.84 3.28 -0.06
CA LYS A 69 -9.80 4.06 0.71
C LYS A 69 -9.54 5.56 0.57
N VAL A 70 -8.28 5.95 0.50
CA VAL A 70 -7.94 7.34 0.28
C VAL A 70 -8.44 7.81 -1.10
N ALA A 71 -8.30 6.95 -2.11
CA ALA A 71 -8.76 7.29 -3.45
C ALA A 71 -10.27 7.28 -3.58
N ASP A 72 -10.96 6.39 -2.85
CA ASP A 72 -12.41 6.24 -2.91
C ASP A 72 -12.94 5.94 -1.51
N PRO A 73 -13.35 6.98 -0.79
CA PRO A 73 -13.85 6.79 0.58
C PRO A 73 -15.09 5.92 0.72
N SER A 74 -15.75 5.59 -0.38
CA SER A 74 -16.98 4.79 -0.33
C SER A 74 -16.74 3.29 -0.27
N ILE A 75 -15.50 2.82 -0.39
CA ILE A 75 -15.26 1.38 -0.39
C ILE A 75 -15.58 0.79 0.99
N PRO A 76 -16.03 -0.47 1.02
CA PRO A 76 -16.36 -1.11 2.31
C PRO A 76 -15.12 -1.45 3.11
N PRO A 77 -15.28 -1.94 4.34
CA PRO A 77 -14.15 -2.37 5.17
C PRO A 77 -13.28 -3.42 4.46
N PRO A 78 -12.05 -3.61 4.94
CA PRO A 78 -11.05 -4.40 4.19
C PRO A 78 -11.52 -5.78 3.73
N MET A 79 -12.07 -6.58 4.62
CA MET A 79 -12.47 -7.94 4.25
C MET A 79 -13.57 -7.93 3.19
N GLU A 80 -14.57 -7.08 3.38
CA GLU A 80 -15.69 -7.00 2.44
C GLU A 80 -15.23 -6.46 1.09
N TRP A 81 -14.31 -5.51 1.10
CA TRP A 81 -13.77 -4.97 -0.14
C TRP A 81 -12.99 -6.03 -0.91
N LEU A 82 -12.14 -6.78 -0.21
CA LEU A 82 -11.34 -7.83 -0.84
C LEU A 82 -12.23 -8.94 -1.41
N ASP A 83 -13.35 -9.22 -0.75
CA ASP A 83 -14.27 -10.24 -1.22
C ASP A 83 -14.94 -9.88 -2.54
N GLU A 84 -14.88 -8.61 -2.96
CA GLU A 84 -15.44 -8.20 -4.25
C GLU A 84 -14.61 -8.68 -5.42
N PHE A 85 -13.38 -9.12 -5.18
CA PHE A 85 -12.49 -9.59 -6.23
C PHE A 85 -12.43 -11.11 -6.20
N SER A 86 -12.54 -11.73 -7.36
CA SER A 86 -12.40 -13.19 -7.44
C SER A 86 -10.93 -13.59 -7.42
N ALA A 87 -10.03 -12.66 -7.75
CA ALA A 87 -8.59 -12.88 -7.68
C ALA A 87 -7.91 -11.57 -7.34
N PHE A 88 -6.88 -11.63 -6.50
CA PHE A 88 -6.13 -10.46 -6.10
C PHE A 88 -4.64 -10.75 -6.32
N PRO A 89 -4.06 -10.29 -7.44
CA PRO A 89 -2.70 -10.69 -7.83
C PRO A 89 -1.64 -9.99 -6.99
N ILE A 90 -1.33 -10.58 -5.85
CA ILE A 90 -0.41 -10.02 -4.86
C ILE A 90 0.95 -9.71 -5.46
N MET A 91 1.49 -10.62 -6.28
CA MET A 91 2.83 -10.46 -6.85
C MET A 91 2.95 -9.22 -7.73
N GLU A 92 1.86 -8.87 -8.40
CA GLU A 92 1.85 -7.71 -9.28
C GLU A 92 1.53 -6.43 -8.54
N ILE A 93 0.72 -6.52 -7.50
CA ILE A 93 0.28 -5.35 -6.73
C ILE A 93 1.35 -4.89 -5.76
N LEU A 94 2.09 -5.82 -5.15
CA LEU A 94 3.06 -5.50 -4.11
C LEU A 94 4.08 -4.44 -4.53
N PRO A 95 4.74 -4.56 -5.70
CA PRO A 95 5.72 -3.54 -6.10
C PRO A 95 5.10 -2.15 -6.23
N GLU A 96 3.88 -2.08 -6.76
CA GLU A 96 3.21 -0.80 -6.94
C GLU A 96 2.87 -0.16 -5.60
N VAL A 97 2.42 -0.96 -4.65
CA VAL A 97 2.06 -0.47 -3.32
C VAL A 97 3.29 0.05 -2.58
N ILE A 98 4.37 -0.72 -2.59
CA ILE A 98 5.61 -0.29 -1.94
C ILE A 98 6.10 1.02 -2.54
N ASP A 99 6.06 1.12 -3.87
CA ASP A 99 6.50 2.32 -4.57
C ASP A 99 5.67 3.55 -4.13
N MET A 100 4.35 3.40 -4.06
CA MET A 100 3.49 4.50 -3.66
C MET A 100 3.73 4.93 -2.22
N ILE A 101 3.88 3.98 -1.31
CA ILE A 101 4.09 4.31 0.10
C ILE A 101 5.46 4.93 0.30
N THR A 102 6.49 4.34 -0.31
CA THR A 102 7.83 4.90 -0.24
C THR A 102 7.85 6.31 -0.80
N GLY A 103 7.13 6.54 -1.90
CA GLY A 103 7.06 7.85 -2.51
C GLY A 103 6.49 8.91 -1.58
N CYS A 104 5.47 8.57 -0.79
CA CYS A 104 4.87 9.56 0.11
C CYS A 104 5.73 9.81 1.36
N LEU A 105 6.69 8.93 1.63
CA LEU A 105 7.59 9.09 2.77
C LEU A 105 8.91 9.76 2.38
N THR A 106 9.32 9.62 1.12
CA THR A 106 10.62 10.09 0.66
C THR A 106 10.53 11.24 -0.32
N SER A 107 9.35 11.81 -0.46
CA SER A 107 9.16 12.98 -1.29
C SER A 107 10.09 14.08 -0.83
N THR A 108 10.76 14.73 -1.78
CA THR A 108 11.78 15.71 -1.48
C THR A 108 11.23 16.90 -0.71
N VAL A 109 11.85 17.16 0.41
CA VAL A 109 11.60 18.39 1.16
C VAL A 109 12.73 19.33 0.82
N LYS A 110 12.41 20.45 0.19
CA LYS A 110 13.44 21.43 -0.12
C LYS A 110 13.53 22.44 0.99
N SER A 111 14.62 22.36 1.69
CA SER A 111 14.93 23.32 2.74
C SER A 111 15.44 24.60 2.09
N LYS A 112 14.91 25.71 2.55
CA LYS A 112 15.44 26.99 2.09
C LYS A 112 16.76 27.24 2.78
N LYS A 113 17.80 27.08 2.06
CA LYS A 113 19.11 27.37 2.61
C LYS A 113 19.42 28.83 2.44
N LYS A 114 20.00 29.36 3.42
CA LYS A 114 20.40 30.76 3.36
C LYS A 114 21.84 30.88 3.18
#